data_844149058cd59ed1203037f3a597aa4a
#
_entry.id   844149058cd59ed1203037f3a597aa4a
#
_cell.length_a   1.000
_cell.length_b   1.000
_cell.length_c   1.000
_cell.angle_alpha   90.00
_cell.angle_beta   90.00
_cell.angle_gamma   90.00
#
_symmetry.space_group_name_H-M   'P 1'
#
loop_
_entity.id
_entity.type
_entity.pdbx_description
1 polymer ?
#
loop_
_entity_poly.entity_id
_entity_poly.type
_entity_poly.pdbx_seq_one_letter_code
_entity_poly.pdbx_strand_id
1 'polypeptide(L)'
;IEKARKRAEEERKKKAAEETRKKAAEKATAKKTVSEPAKPTGTVDVFETDDADKRLAGSFEKNKGRLPMPITGSYTVVGHYGQYQVPGLKNVRLDNKGIDIRGKAGAKARAIFDGEVSAVFQYNGLNNVLVRHGSYISVYCNLSDVSVKKGDKIKTRDAIGSVGADPQGNIVLHFQLRKETSKLNPELWIAR
;
A
#
# COMPACT_ATOMS: atom_id res chain seq x y z
N ILE A 1 -43.41 -53.37 -5.21
CA ILE A 1 -43.61 -52.19 -4.34
C ILE A 1 -42.35 -51.86 -3.53
N GLU A 2 -41.59 -52.86 -3.06
CA GLU A 2 -40.40 -52.67 -2.22
C GLU A 2 -39.20 -52.03 -2.97
N LYS A 3 -39.02 -52.36 -4.25
CA LYS A 3 -37.94 -51.82 -5.11
C LYS A 3 -38.11 -50.32 -5.43
N ALA A 4 -39.36 -49.84 -5.48
CA ALA A 4 -39.68 -48.45 -5.68
C ALA A 4 -39.45 -47.60 -4.42
N ARG A 5 -39.72 -48.17 -3.23
CA ARG A 5 -39.43 -47.50 -1.95
C ARG A 5 -37.91 -47.34 -1.70
N LYS A 6 -37.12 -48.36 -2.00
CA LYS A 6 -35.63 -48.25 -1.88
C LYS A 6 -35.04 -47.19 -2.80
N ARG A 7 -35.53 -47.09 -4.04
CA ARG A 7 -35.06 -46.05 -4.98
C ARG A 7 -35.42 -44.63 -4.51
N ALA A 8 -36.66 -44.44 -3.98
CA ALA A 8 -37.10 -43.16 -3.47
C ALA A 8 -36.29 -42.73 -2.21
N GLU A 9 -35.93 -43.67 -1.36
CA GLU A 9 -35.10 -43.40 -0.17
C GLU A 9 -33.67 -43.07 -0.51
N GLU A 10 -33.08 -43.74 -1.51
CA GLU A 10 -31.74 -43.45 -2.00
C GLU A 10 -31.64 -42.11 -2.71
N GLU A 11 -32.66 -41.72 -3.44
CA GLU A 11 -32.77 -40.41 -4.09
C GLU A 11 -32.92 -39.26 -3.09
N ARG A 12 -33.71 -39.49 -2.02
CA ARG A 12 -33.81 -38.53 -0.89
C ARG A 12 -32.49 -38.36 -0.16
N LYS A 13 -31.73 -39.44 0.08
CA LYS A 13 -30.42 -39.36 0.71
C LYS A 13 -29.39 -38.64 -0.18
N LYS A 14 -29.43 -38.86 -1.50
CA LYS A 14 -28.55 -38.11 -2.44
C LYS A 14 -28.89 -36.62 -2.50
N LYS A 15 -30.18 -36.26 -2.54
CA LYS A 15 -30.60 -34.84 -2.52
C LYS A 15 -30.26 -34.15 -1.21
N ALA A 16 -30.41 -34.81 -0.06
CA ALA A 16 -30.03 -34.26 1.23
C ALA A 16 -28.50 -34.09 1.37
N ALA A 17 -27.69 -35.01 0.82
CA ALA A 17 -26.26 -34.90 0.81
C ALA A 17 -25.74 -33.78 -0.12
N GLU A 18 -26.43 -33.56 -1.25
CA GLU A 18 -26.12 -32.49 -2.18
C GLU A 18 -26.49 -31.12 -1.62
N GLU A 19 -27.62 -31.00 -0.92
CA GLU A 19 -28.03 -29.77 -0.26
C GLU A 19 -27.10 -29.37 0.90
N THR A 20 -26.64 -30.35 1.68
CA THR A 20 -25.63 -30.12 2.73
C THR A 20 -24.28 -29.70 2.15
N ARG A 21 -23.92 -30.27 1.00
CA ARG A 21 -22.70 -29.89 0.31
C ARG A 21 -22.78 -28.49 -0.30
N LYS A 22 -23.95 -28.09 -0.85
CA LYS A 22 -24.20 -26.74 -1.35
C LYS A 22 -24.19 -25.72 -0.21
N LYS A 23 -24.85 -26.02 0.92
CA LYS A 23 -24.81 -25.14 2.11
C LYS A 23 -23.43 -25.02 2.75
N ALA A 24 -22.61 -26.07 2.69
CA ALA A 24 -21.22 -26.02 3.14
C ALA A 24 -20.32 -25.22 2.19
N ALA A 25 -20.55 -25.32 0.87
CA ALA A 25 -19.84 -24.53 -0.14
C ALA A 25 -20.25 -23.05 -0.07
N GLU A 26 -21.52 -22.75 0.13
CA GLU A 26 -22.03 -21.39 0.28
C GLU A 26 -21.54 -20.73 1.58
N LYS A 27 -21.38 -21.51 2.67
CA LYS A 27 -20.80 -21.06 3.93
C LYS A 27 -19.28 -20.85 3.85
N ALA A 28 -18.60 -21.56 2.94
CA ALA A 28 -17.16 -21.39 2.69
C ALA A 28 -16.87 -20.18 1.78
N THR A 29 -17.78 -19.87 0.84
CA THR A 29 -17.67 -18.67 -0.01
C THR A 29 -18.14 -17.41 0.71
N ALA A 30 -19.12 -17.49 1.62
CA ALA A 30 -19.57 -16.36 2.44
C ALA A 30 -18.54 -15.93 3.51
N LYS A 31 -17.52 -16.77 3.81
CA LYS A 31 -16.45 -16.43 4.76
C LYS A 31 -15.23 -15.78 4.09
N LYS A 32 -15.29 -15.53 2.77
CA LYS A 32 -14.17 -14.96 1.99
C LYS A 32 -14.46 -13.61 1.34
N THR A 33 -15.64 -13.04 1.56
CA THR A 33 -15.99 -11.72 1.05
C THR A 33 -16.87 -10.99 2.06
N VAL A 34 -16.29 -10.43 3.08
CA VAL A 34 -16.57 -9.15 3.74
C VAL A 34 -15.42 -8.96 4.74
N SER A 35 -14.28 -8.53 4.29
CA SER A 35 -13.46 -7.65 5.10
C SER A 35 -13.92 -6.24 4.79
N GLU A 36 -14.88 -5.78 5.59
CA GLU A 36 -15.16 -4.38 5.83
C GLU A 36 -13.83 -3.61 5.93
N PRO A 37 -13.69 -2.40 5.35
CA PRO A 37 -12.49 -1.61 5.51
C PRO A 37 -12.34 -1.35 7.01
N ALA A 38 -11.46 -2.09 7.65
CA ALA A 38 -11.09 -1.88 9.03
C ALA A 38 -10.66 -0.42 9.15
N LYS A 39 -11.50 0.37 9.83
CA LYS A 39 -11.06 1.58 10.51
C LYS A 39 -9.68 1.26 11.11
N PRO A 40 -8.64 2.04 10.90
CA PRO A 40 -7.35 1.81 11.54
C PRO A 40 -7.48 2.15 13.02
N THR A 41 -8.04 1.23 13.80
CA THR A 41 -7.83 1.12 15.23
C THR A 41 -6.63 0.18 15.44
N GLY A 42 -5.52 0.51 14.80
CA GLY A 42 -4.24 0.08 15.24
C GLY A 42 -3.86 1.02 16.36
N THR A 43 -3.90 0.55 17.61
CA THR A 43 -3.02 1.05 18.65
C THR A 43 -1.67 1.23 17.97
N VAL A 44 -1.21 2.48 17.84
CA VAL A 44 0.16 2.77 17.47
C VAL A 44 0.94 2.13 18.61
N ASP A 45 1.53 0.95 18.36
CA ASP A 45 2.56 0.44 19.25
C ASP A 45 3.50 1.60 19.41
N VAL A 46 3.61 2.11 20.63
CA VAL A 46 4.63 3.09 21.02
C VAL A 46 5.93 2.32 20.83
N PHE A 47 6.50 2.43 19.65
CA PHE A 47 7.73 1.77 19.32
C PHE A 47 8.79 2.34 20.28
N GLU A 48 9.26 1.51 21.19
CA GLU A 48 10.51 1.79 21.89
C GLU A 48 11.56 1.97 20.82
N THR A 49 11.97 3.21 20.62
CA THR A 49 12.99 3.57 19.64
C THR A 49 14.33 3.05 20.18
N ASP A 50 14.76 1.93 19.63
CA ASP A 50 16.09 1.37 19.85
C ASP A 50 17.16 2.41 19.47
N ASP A 51 18.35 2.30 20.06
CA ASP A 51 19.47 3.21 19.75
C ASP A 51 19.88 3.15 18.27
N ALA A 52 19.67 2.02 17.61
CA ALA A 52 19.83 1.89 16.17
C ALA A 52 18.82 2.75 15.40
N ASP A 53 17.56 2.77 15.82
CA ASP A 53 16.51 3.60 15.24
C ASP A 53 16.79 5.10 15.44
N LYS A 54 17.30 5.49 16.60
CA LYS A 54 17.71 6.89 16.88
C LYS A 54 18.86 7.34 15.98
N ARG A 55 19.84 6.47 15.77
CA ARG A 55 20.97 6.76 14.86
C ARG A 55 20.51 6.84 13.41
N LEU A 56 19.62 5.94 13.00
CA LEU A 56 19.05 5.94 11.65
C LEU A 56 18.22 7.19 11.40
N ALA A 57 17.36 7.59 12.35
CA ALA A 57 16.58 8.82 12.30
C ALA A 57 17.48 10.06 12.22
N GLY A 58 18.53 10.13 13.02
CA GLY A 58 19.50 11.23 12.98
C GLY A 58 20.25 11.32 11.65
N SER A 59 20.60 10.17 11.06
CA SER A 59 21.20 10.10 9.73
C SER A 59 20.22 10.51 8.64
N PHE A 60 18.96 10.11 8.72
CA PHE A 60 17.91 10.52 7.82
C PHE A 60 17.72 12.04 7.83
N GLU A 61 17.64 12.64 9.01
CA GLU A 61 17.44 14.08 9.19
C GLU A 61 18.59 14.92 8.62
N LYS A 62 19.84 14.47 8.77
CA LYS A 62 21.03 15.11 8.19
C LYS A 62 21.01 15.13 6.65
N ASN A 63 20.26 14.23 6.02
CA ASN A 63 20.11 14.13 4.58
C ASN A 63 18.89 14.90 4.03
N LYS A 64 18.25 15.72 4.84
CA LYS A 64 17.14 16.59 4.40
C LYS A 64 17.56 17.45 3.21
N GLY A 65 16.75 17.44 2.14
CA GLY A 65 17.04 18.12 0.88
C GLY A 65 18.04 17.41 -0.04
N ARG A 66 18.51 16.21 0.35
CA ARG A 66 19.50 15.41 -0.41
C ARG A 66 19.02 14.00 -0.70
N LEU A 67 17.85 13.61 -0.22
CA LEU A 67 17.30 12.27 -0.43
C LEU A 67 17.00 12.06 -1.92
N PRO A 68 17.25 10.88 -2.49
CA PRO A 68 16.96 10.61 -3.88
C PRO A 68 15.46 10.63 -4.15
N MET A 69 15.06 10.94 -5.39
CA MET A 69 13.68 10.77 -5.82
C MET A 69 13.21 9.33 -5.63
N PRO A 70 11.98 9.11 -5.15
CA PRO A 70 11.44 7.76 -4.85
C PRO A 70 11.05 6.96 -6.11
N ILE A 71 11.34 7.46 -7.29
CA ILE A 71 11.03 6.85 -8.58
C ILE A 71 12.25 6.79 -9.47
N THR A 72 12.33 5.79 -10.35
CA THR A 72 13.41 5.63 -11.33
C THR A 72 13.06 6.28 -12.67
N GLY A 73 14.09 6.64 -13.45
CA GLY A 73 13.95 7.21 -14.79
C GLY A 73 13.52 8.68 -14.81
N SER A 74 13.00 9.10 -15.95
CA SER A 74 12.47 10.47 -16.10
C SER A 74 11.13 10.59 -15.38
N TYR A 75 10.94 11.70 -14.71
CA TYR A 75 9.73 11.95 -13.91
C TYR A 75 9.29 13.42 -13.99
N THR A 76 8.05 13.66 -13.59
CA THR A 76 7.50 14.99 -13.38
C THR A 76 6.61 14.96 -12.13
N VAL A 77 6.78 15.91 -11.21
CA VAL A 77 5.86 16.10 -10.09
C VAL A 77 4.58 16.73 -10.62
N VAL A 78 3.46 16.03 -10.47
CA VAL A 78 2.14 16.43 -10.98
C VAL A 78 1.16 16.80 -9.86
N GLY A 79 1.45 16.40 -8.63
CA GLY A 79 0.72 16.78 -7.42
C GLY A 79 1.68 17.21 -6.33
N HIS A 80 1.48 18.41 -5.80
CA HIS A 80 2.31 18.98 -4.74
C HIS A 80 1.72 18.73 -3.36
N TYR A 81 2.55 18.78 -2.33
CA TYR A 81 2.11 18.62 -0.95
C TYR A 81 1.28 19.81 -0.46
N GLY A 82 0.22 19.52 0.29
CA GLY A 82 -0.63 20.49 0.98
C GLY A 82 -1.92 20.80 0.23
N GLN A 83 -2.53 21.92 0.59
CA GLN A 83 -3.76 22.36 -0.05
C GLN A 83 -3.45 23.22 -1.27
N TYR A 84 -3.98 22.84 -2.41
CA TYR A 84 -3.89 23.64 -3.63
C TYR A 84 -5.20 23.61 -4.41
N GLN A 85 -5.42 24.66 -5.17
CA GLN A 85 -6.59 24.77 -6.02
C GLN A 85 -6.33 24.05 -7.35
N VAL A 86 -7.30 23.27 -7.80
CA VAL A 86 -7.17 22.57 -9.09
C VAL A 86 -7.28 23.60 -10.23
N PRO A 87 -6.27 23.69 -11.12
CA PRO A 87 -6.33 24.55 -12.27
C PRO A 87 -7.59 24.30 -13.11
N GLY A 88 -8.32 25.36 -13.45
CA GLY A 88 -9.55 25.26 -14.24
C GLY A 88 -10.84 24.94 -13.46
N LEU A 89 -10.75 24.56 -12.18
CA LEU A 89 -11.92 24.29 -11.34
C LEU A 89 -12.02 25.33 -10.22
N LYS A 90 -12.90 26.33 -10.39
CA LYS A 90 -13.19 27.30 -9.33
C LYS A 90 -13.79 26.59 -8.12
N ASN A 91 -13.28 26.88 -6.92
CA ASN A 91 -13.74 26.33 -5.63
C ASN A 91 -13.42 24.83 -5.34
N VAL A 92 -12.61 24.17 -6.15
CA VAL A 92 -12.11 22.83 -5.84
C VAL A 92 -10.70 22.93 -5.28
N ARG A 93 -10.55 22.53 -4.01
CA ARG A 93 -9.25 22.43 -3.34
C ARG A 93 -8.94 20.97 -3.10
N LEU A 94 -7.75 20.54 -3.45
CA LEU A 94 -7.20 19.25 -3.07
C LEU A 94 -6.30 19.43 -1.85
N ASP A 95 -6.36 18.44 -0.94
CA ASP A 95 -5.49 18.37 0.23
C ASP A 95 -4.60 17.12 0.07
N ASN A 96 -3.45 17.30 -0.57
CA ASN A 96 -2.51 16.23 -0.82
C ASN A 96 -1.57 16.04 0.38
N LYS A 97 -1.56 14.83 0.93
CA LYS A 97 -0.72 14.47 2.09
C LYS A 97 0.69 13.99 1.71
N GLY A 98 0.98 14.01 0.44
CA GLY A 98 2.25 13.62 -0.16
C GLY A 98 2.51 14.40 -1.45
N ILE A 99 3.20 13.76 -2.37
CA ILE A 99 3.43 14.26 -3.73
C ILE A 99 3.04 13.17 -4.73
N ASP A 100 2.54 13.58 -5.89
CA ASP A 100 2.26 12.67 -6.99
C ASP A 100 3.32 12.85 -8.07
N ILE A 101 3.97 11.76 -8.42
CA ILE A 101 5.12 11.74 -9.32
C ILE A 101 4.75 10.89 -10.52
N ARG A 102 4.63 11.52 -11.68
CA ARG A 102 4.42 10.83 -12.95
C ARG A 102 5.76 10.35 -13.50
N GLY A 103 5.86 9.04 -13.73
CA GLY A 103 6.98 8.39 -14.41
C GLY A 103 6.64 8.00 -15.85
N LYS A 104 7.59 7.34 -16.49
CA LYS A 104 7.38 6.65 -17.78
C LYS A 104 6.96 5.20 -17.53
N ALA A 105 6.46 4.53 -18.58
CA ALA A 105 6.18 3.10 -18.55
C ALA A 105 7.42 2.32 -18.06
N GLY A 106 7.21 1.36 -17.14
CA GLY A 106 8.29 0.59 -16.52
C GLY A 106 9.03 1.30 -15.38
N ALA A 107 8.59 2.49 -14.96
CA ALA A 107 9.17 3.16 -13.81
C ALA A 107 8.99 2.32 -12.53
N LYS A 108 10.03 2.26 -11.71
CA LYS A 108 10.02 1.55 -10.43
C LYS A 108 10.09 2.53 -9.28
N ALA A 109 9.39 2.22 -8.21
CA ALA A 109 9.59 2.87 -6.92
C ALA A 109 10.89 2.38 -6.30
N ARG A 110 11.63 3.29 -5.66
CA ARG A 110 12.89 2.98 -4.98
C ARG A 110 12.98 3.66 -3.62
N ALA A 111 13.70 3.02 -2.71
CA ALA A 111 13.91 3.53 -1.36
C ALA A 111 14.67 4.88 -1.37
N ILE A 112 14.14 5.84 -0.63
CA ILE A 112 14.80 7.16 -0.48
C ILE A 112 15.95 7.14 0.50
N PHE A 113 15.98 6.16 1.42
CA PHE A 113 17.00 5.99 2.44
C PHE A 113 17.01 4.56 2.96
N ASP A 114 18.07 4.20 3.69
CA ASP A 114 18.19 2.91 4.37
C ASP A 114 17.07 2.74 5.40
N GLY A 115 16.53 1.53 5.54
CA GLY A 115 15.45 1.27 6.46
C GLY A 115 14.94 -0.16 6.44
N GLU A 116 13.81 -0.35 7.07
CA GLU A 116 13.12 -1.65 7.13
C GLU A 116 11.67 -1.50 6.65
N VAL A 117 11.23 -2.46 5.86
CA VAL A 117 9.83 -2.52 5.38
C VAL A 117 8.92 -2.86 6.54
N SER A 118 8.17 -1.88 7.04
CA SER A 118 7.28 -2.06 8.19
C SER A 118 5.92 -2.66 7.81
N ALA A 119 5.42 -2.38 6.61
CA ALA A 119 4.18 -2.96 6.12
C ALA A 119 4.13 -2.99 4.59
N VAL A 120 3.44 -4.01 4.07
CA VAL A 120 3.00 -4.12 2.68
C VAL A 120 1.52 -4.48 2.72
N PHE A 121 0.68 -3.71 2.05
CA PHE A 121 -0.75 -3.96 1.98
C PHE A 121 -1.33 -3.50 0.66
N GLN A 122 -2.47 -4.08 0.29
CA GLN A 122 -3.18 -3.74 -0.93
C GLN A 122 -4.38 -2.84 -0.63
N TYR A 123 -4.57 -1.82 -1.45
CA TYR A 123 -5.74 -0.95 -1.41
C TYR A 123 -6.17 -0.62 -2.84
N ASN A 124 -7.47 -0.80 -3.15
CA ASN A 124 -8.04 -0.61 -4.49
C ASN A 124 -7.28 -1.35 -5.62
N GLY A 125 -6.83 -2.58 -5.33
CA GLY A 125 -6.10 -3.39 -6.31
C GLY A 125 -4.63 -3.01 -6.51
N LEU A 126 -4.15 -1.93 -5.89
CA LEU A 126 -2.77 -1.48 -5.94
C LEU A 126 -2.07 -1.70 -4.60
N ASN A 127 -0.79 -1.97 -4.66
CA ASN A 127 0.01 -2.24 -3.47
C ASN A 127 0.57 -0.94 -2.89
N ASN A 128 0.74 -0.94 -1.58
CA ASN A 128 1.33 0.14 -0.82
C ASN A 128 2.41 -0.43 0.10
N VAL A 129 3.54 0.25 0.17
CA VAL A 129 4.69 -0.15 0.97
C VAL A 129 5.06 0.96 1.93
N LEU A 130 5.23 0.63 3.20
CA LEU A 130 5.74 1.52 4.23
C LEU A 130 7.17 1.10 4.59
N VAL A 131 8.08 2.04 4.53
CA VAL A 131 9.47 1.83 4.94
C VAL A 131 9.78 2.74 6.11
N ARG A 132 10.32 2.13 7.15
CA ARG A 132 10.72 2.80 8.38
C ARG A 132 12.20 3.16 8.37
N HIS A 133 12.50 4.39 8.75
CA HIS A 133 13.83 4.96 8.84
C HIS A 133 14.04 5.54 10.25
N GLY A 134 13.97 4.69 11.28
CA GLY A 134 13.87 5.13 12.67
C GLY A 134 12.52 5.78 12.96
N SER A 135 12.51 7.04 13.39
CA SER A 135 11.26 7.81 13.63
C SER A 135 10.58 8.29 12.33
N TYR A 136 11.21 8.13 11.17
CA TYR A 136 10.64 8.53 9.89
C TYR A 136 10.04 7.35 9.15
N ILE A 137 8.98 7.61 8.40
CA ILE A 137 8.29 6.61 7.58
C ILE A 137 8.07 7.20 6.20
N SER A 138 8.57 6.52 5.18
CA SER A 138 8.23 6.78 3.78
C SER A 138 7.14 5.82 3.31
N VAL A 139 6.17 6.33 2.56
CA VAL A 139 5.03 5.58 2.06
C VAL A 139 5.02 5.65 0.55
N TYR A 140 5.00 4.49 -0.08
CA TYR A 140 4.96 4.31 -1.53
C TYR A 140 3.62 3.71 -1.89
N CYS A 141 2.78 4.45 -2.59
CA CYS A 141 1.44 4.02 -2.99
C CYS A 141 1.35 3.88 -4.52
N ASN A 142 0.32 3.16 -4.96
CA ASN A 142 0.01 2.92 -6.37
C ASN A 142 1.07 2.03 -7.06
N LEU A 143 1.50 0.95 -6.40
CA LEU A 143 2.39 -0.04 -6.97
C LEU A 143 1.58 -1.18 -7.59
N SER A 144 1.88 -1.53 -8.85
CA SER A 144 1.28 -2.69 -9.53
C SER A 144 1.90 -3.99 -9.03
N ASP A 145 3.18 -3.95 -8.69
CA ASP A 145 3.96 -5.08 -8.20
C ASP A 145 4.90 -4.65 -7.08
N VAL A 146 5.25 -5.55 -6.18
CA VAL A 146 6.13 -5.30 -5.03
C VAL A 146 7.22 -6.34 -4.96
N SER A 147 8.47 -5.89 -4.87
CA SER A 147 9.67 -6.73 -4.80
C SER A 147 10.15 -6.99 -3.37
N VAL A 148 9.48 -6.42 -2.37
CA VAL A 148 9.87 -6.48 -0.96
C VAL A 148 8.71 -6.99 -0.09
N LYS A 149 9.02 -7.48 1.10
CA LYS A 149 8.05 -7.94 2.10
C LYS A 149 8.31 -7.29 3.46
N LYS A 150 7.32 -7.34 4.35
CA LYS A 150 7.47 -6.85 5.73
C LYS A 150 8.68 -7.50 6.43
N GLY A 151 9.50 -6.70 7.07
CA GLY A 151 10.72 -7.07 7.77
C GLY A 151 11.99 -7.04 6.91
N ASP A 152 11.88 -6.83 5.59
CA ASP A 152 13.07 -6.71 4.74
C ASP A 152 13.84 -5.43 5.06
N LYS A 153 15.15 -5.56 5.24
CA LYS A 153 16.07 -4.42 5.34
C LYS A 153 16.45 -3.98 3.93
N ILE A 154 16.23 -2.72 3.64
CA ILE A 154 16.51 -2.14 2.34
C ILE A 154 17.48 -0.98 2.47
N LYS A 155 18.27 -0.77 1.42
CA LYS A 155 19.22 0.34 1.31
C LYS A 155 18.69 1.45 0.42
N THR A 156 19.31 2.60 0.53
CA THR A 156 19.04 3.75 -0.33
C THR A 156 19.12 3.36 -1.80
N ARG A 157 18.07 3.67 -2.57
CA ARG A 157 17.88 3.36 -4.00
C ARG A 157 17.54 1.90 -4.33
N ASP A 158 17.36 1.02 -3.35
CA ASP A 158 16.87 -0.33 -3.63
C ASP A 158 15.46 -0.27 -4.23
N ALA A 159 15.18 -1.17 -5.17
CA ALA A 159 13.88 -1.25 -5.82
C ALA A 159 12.83 -1.79 -4.84
N ILE A 160 11.70 -1.10 -4.74
CA ILE A 160 10.57 -1.50 -3.88
C ILE A 160 9.49 -2.24 -4.69
N GLY A 161 9.26 -1.79 -5.92
CA GLY A 161 8.25 -2.38 -6.79
C GLY A 161 8.03 -1.57 -8.06
N SER A 162 7.16 -2.03 -8.92
CA SER A 162 6.77 -1.34 -10.15
C SER A 162 5.63 -0.36 -9.88
N VAL A 163 5.71 0.85 -10.43
CA VAL A 163 4.65 1.85 -10.29
C VAL A 163 3.46 1.45 -11.16
N GLY A 164 2.26 1.48 -10.59
CA GLY A 164 1.02 1.16 -11.27
C GLY A 164 0.55 2.28 -12.19
N ALA A 165 -0.31 1.90 -13.15
CA ALA A 165 -1.03 2.85 -13.98
C ALA A 165 -2.34 3.27 -13.29
N ASP A 166 -2.71 4.53 -13.42
CA ASP A 166 -4.05 5.01 -13.09
C ASP A 166 -5.08 4.56 -14.16
N PRO A 167 -6.39 4.75 -13.95
CA PRO A 167 -7.41 4.38 -14.94
C PRO A 167 -7.24 5.07 -16.31
N GLN A 168 -6.48 6.15 -16.38
CA GLN A 168 -6.16 6.89 -17.60
C GLN A 168 -4.85 6.42 -18.27
N GLY A 169 -4.19 5.39 -17.69
CA GLY A 169 -2.95 4.83 -18.19
C GLY A 169 -1.68 5.60 -17.79
N ASN A 170 -1.78 6.62 -16.93
CA ASN A 170 -0.61 7.34 -16.44
C ASN A 170 0.09 6.53 -15.33
N ILE A 171 1.39 6.45 -15.40
CA ILE A 171 2.22 5.83 -14.34
C ILE A 171 2.48 6.87 -13.25
N VAL A 172 1.77 6.78 -12.13
CA VAL A 172 1.84 7.79 -11.05
C VAL A 172 2.11 7.13 -9.71
N LEU A 173 3.26 7.46 -9.14
CA LEU A 173 3.61 7.11 -7.76
C LEU A 173 3.08 8.19 -6.82
N HIS A 174 2.25 7.81 -5.86
CA HIS A 174 1.92 8.69 -4.74
C HIS A 174 2.89 8.41 -3.60
N PHE A 175 3.62 9.44 -3.18
CA PHE A 175 4.69 9.34 -2.18
C PHE A 175 4.42 10.25 -1.00
N GLN A 176 4.48 9.67 0.22
CA GLN A 176 4.33 10.43 1.46
C GLN A 176 5.56 10.25 2.35
N LEU A 177 5.85 11.27 3.14
CA LEU A 177 6.84 11.23 4.20
C LEU A 177 6.19 11.62 5.52
N ARG A 178 6.54 10.90 6.58
CA ARG A 178 6.03 11.13 7.94
C ARG A 178 7.16 11.10 8.96
N LYS A 179 7.00 11.83 10.04
CA LYS A 179 7.77 11.63 11.27
C LYS A 179 6.77 11.16 12.33
N GLU A 180 6.85 9.89 12.71
CA GLU A 180 5.84 9.25 13.55
C GLU A 180 4.43 9.42 12.95
N THR A 181 3.53 10.15 13.62
CA THR A 181 2.17 10.44 13.14
C THR A 181 2.07 11.70 12.29
N SER A 182 3.08 12.58 12.33
CA SER A 182 3.08 13.88 11.65
C SER A 182 3.44 13.73 10.17
N LYS A 183 2.63 14.32 9.28
CA LYS A 183 2.90 14.36 7.84
C LYS A 183 3.91 15.47 7.55
N LEU A 184 4.89 15.14 6.73
CA LEU A 184 5.94 16.07 6.30
C LEU A 184 5.79 16.37 4.80
N ASN A 185 6.21 17.58 4.40
CA ASN A 185 6.29 17.92 2.97
C ASN A 185 7.51 17.20 2.34
N PRO A 186 7.32 16.19 1.46
CA PRO A 186 8.43 15.44 0.88
C PRO A 186 9.36 16.30 0.01
N GLU A 187 8.84 17.38 -0.60
CA GLU A 187 9.61 18.26 -1.49
C GLU A 187 10.75 18.98 -0.78
N LEU A 188 10.66 19.12 0.55
CA LEU A 188 11.72 19.70 1.38
C LEU A 188 12.84 18.72 1.74
N TRP A 189 12.64 17.43 1.46
CA TRP A 189 13.55 16.35 1.84
C TRP A 189 14.28 15.75 0.65
N ILE A 190 13.63 15.74 -0.50
CA ILE A 190 14.14 15.16 -1.74
C ILE A 190 15.03 16.18 -2.45
N ALA A 191 16.13 15.71 -3.03
CA ALA A 191 17.00 16.53 -3.89
C ALA A 191 16.23 17.00 -5.14
N ARG A 192 16.41 18.26 -5.49
CA ARG A 192 15.86 18.87 -6.71
C ARG A 192 16.78 18.67 -7.88
#